data_c4fe7e71d90562c49813265b6a9ebf4f
#
_entry.id   c4fe7e71d90562c49813265b6a9ebf4f
#
_cell.length_a   1.000
_cell.length_b   1.000
_cell.length_c   1.000
_cell.angle_alpha   90.00
_cell.angle_beta   90.00
_cell.angle_gamma   90.00
#
_symmetry.space_group_name_H-M   'P 1'
#
loop_
_entity.id
_entity.type
_entity.pdbx_description
1 polymer ?
#
loop_
_entity_poly.entity_id
_entity_poly.type
_entity_poly.pdbx_seq_one_letter_code
_entity_poly.pdbx_strand_id
1 'polypeptide(L)'
;KTHRLWDIFCTVIDNHGDLGVCWRLTRQLLAQGQSVRLWVDDASALSWMAPDAHERPNLEVLAWTAASQSEVLSTLQSADVWIEAFGCTLPEAFVAHFVERAVATRQQQPAWINLEYLSAEDWVPRMHKMPSPVMSGPAKGWTKTFFYPGFTEGTGSLLRETDLLQRQQRFDRAAWRQQHAPGLAPDGLLISLFCYEPTALPQLLQQLVDTPHHLLVTPGRPLAAVQPTLTSMPVHPSWSALPYTDQNGFDEMLWACDLNFVRGEDSLVRALWSGQPFIWHIYPQDDNAHHDKLEAFLDWLQAPNSLRQAHRVWNGMDKTALPTLNADLLNSWTACVQAARARLLAQDDLCAQLLAFVQT
;
A
#
# COMPACT_ATOMS: atom_id res chain seq x y z
N LYS A 1 -7.65 24.12 -11.16
CA LYS A 1 -7.58 23.31 -9.92
C LYS A 1 -7.17 24.23 -8.79
N THR A 2 -7.94 24.28 -7.70
CA THR A 2 -7.62 25.11 -6.55
C THR A 2 -6.41 24.54 -5.83
N HIS A 3 -5.37 25.34 -5.64
CA HIS A 3 -4.21 24.97 -4.85
C HIS A 3 -4.61 24.92 -3.37
N ARG A 4 -4.25 23.85 -2.65
CA ARG A 4 -4.49 23.65 -1.22
C ARG A 4 -3.26 23.13 -0.52
N LEU A 5 -3.18 23.41 0.77
CA LEU A 5 -2.18 22.87 1.67
C LEU A 5 -2.79 21.72 2.48
N TRP A 6 -2.11 20.58 2.46
CA TRP A 6 -2.52 19.33 3.11
C TRP A 6 -1.54 18.99 4.23
N ASP A 7 -2.05 18.76 5.43
CA ASP A 7 -1.31 18.08 6.49
C ASP A 7 -1.68 16.62 6.49
N ILE A 8 -0.70 15.75 6.29
CA ILE A 8 -0.88 14.29 6.31
C ILE A 8 -0.08 13.74 7.49
N PHE A 9 -0.78 13.10 8.42
CA PHE A 9 -0.19 12.48 9.60
C PHE A 9 -0.18 10.97 9.42
N CYS A 10 0.99 10.35 9.59
CA CYS A 10 1.19 8.92 9.43
C CYS A 10 2.09 8.38 10.54
N THR A 11 1.68 7.26 11.15
CA THR A 11 2.54 6.45 12.04
C THR A 11 2.99 5.21 11.32
N VAL A 12 4.21 4.73 11.62
CA VAL A 12 4.74 3.49 11.03
C VAL A 12 4.34 2.31 11.93
N ILE A 13 3.35 1.55 11.49
CA ILE A 13 2.84 0.36 12.20
C ILE A 13 3.24 -0.92 11.47
N ASP A 14 2.93 -1.03 10.18
CA ASP A 14 3.22 -2.21 9.35
C ASP A 14 4.50 -2.00 8.53
N ASN A 15 5.67 -2.17 9.14
CA ASN A 15 6.96 -2.20 8.43
C ASN A 15 7.05 -1.23 7.25
N HIS A 16 6.71 0.02 7.46
CA HIS A 16 6.68 1.11 6.47
C HIS A 16 5.54 1.03 5.43
N GLY A 17 4.61 0.06 5.53
CA GLY A 17 3.46 -0.03 4.61
C GLY A 17 2.57 1.20 4.67
N ASP A 18 2.25 1.66 5.86
CA ASP A 18 1.43 2.86 6.08
C ASP A 18 2.12 4.11 5.51
N LEU A 19 3.42 4.24 5.74
CA LEU A 19 4.21 5.33 5.15
C LEU A 19 4.26 5.23 3.62
N GLY A 20 4.34 4.02 3.07
CA GLY A 20 4.30 3.78 1.64
C GLY A 20 3.04 4.31 0.99
N VAL A 21 1.88 4.05 1.57
CA VAL A 21 0.59 4.58 1.08
C VAL A 21 0.56 6.10 1.19
N CYS A 22 0.94 6.66 2.35
CA CYS A 22 0.95 8.12 2.56
C CYS A 22 1.93 8.81 1.60
N TRP A 23 3.06 8.21 1.31
CA TRP A 23 4.02 8.74 0.35
C TRP A 23 3.46 8.72 -1.09
N ARG A 24 2.80 7.64 -1.51
CA ARG A 24 2.15 7.59 -2.82
C ARG A 24 1.06 8.64 -2.96
N LEU A 25 0.23 8.82 -1.93
CA LEU A 25 -0.77 9.87 -1.90
C LEU A 25 -0.13 11.26 -2.00
N THR A 26 0.92 11.49 -1.23
CA THR A 26 1.68 12.75 -1.25
C THR A 26 2.20 13.05 -2.66
N ARG A 27 2.85 12.10 -3.32
CA ARG A 27 3.34 12.27 -4.70
C ARG A 27 2.23 12.63 -5.68
N GLN A 28 1.07 11.97 -5.57
CA GLN A 28 -0.08 12.26 -6.45
C GLN A 28 -0.64 13.65 -6.18
N LEU A 29 -0.76 14.07 -4.93
CA LEU A 29 -1.22 15.42 -4.57
C LEU A 29 -0.26 16.48 -5.12
N LEU A 30 1.04 16.30 -4.97
CA LEU A 30 2.05 17.21 -5.53
C LEU A 30 1.95 17.27 -7.06
N ALA A 31 1.78 16.15 -7.74
CA ALA A 31 1.59 16.09 -9.18
C ALA A 31 0.29 16.78 -9.63
N GLN A 32 -0.69 16.93 -8.76
CA GLN A 32 -1.93 17.68 -8.99
C GLN A 32 -1.83 19.17 -8.60
N GLY A 33 -0.63 19.65 -8.27
CA GLY A 33 -0.38 21.05 -7.93
C GLY A 33 -0.76 21.44 -6.50
N GLN A 34 -0.86 20.47 -5.60
CA GLN A 34 -1.11 20.72 -4.18
C GLN A 34 0.21 20.89 -3.41
N SER A 35 0.15 21.48 -2.22
CA SER A 35 1.25 21.47 -1.25
C SER A 35 0.95 20.53 -0.12
N VAL A 36 1.99 19.83 0.37
CA VAL A 36 1.85 18.81 1.41
C VAL A 36 2.89 19.02 2.52
N ARG A 37 2.45 18.93 3.77
CA ARG A 37 3.29 18.66 4.92
C ARG A 37 3.02 17.23 5.37
N LEU A 38 4.04 16.38 5.23
CA LEU A 38 3.98 14.99 5.64
C LEU A 38 4.61 14.85 7.03
N TRP A 39 3.79 14.51 8.02
CA TRP A 39 4.18 14.33 9.40
C TRP A 39 4.35 12.86 9.69
N VAL A 40 5.57 12.46 10.11
CA VAL A 40 5.91 11.06 10.32
C VAL A 40 6.61 10.88 11.68
N ASP A 41 6.31 9.77 12.34
CA ASP A 41 6.96 9.37 13.58
C ASP A 41 8.34 8.73 13.32
N ASP A 42 8.49 8.06 12.18
CA ASP A 42 9.75 7.48 11.70
C ASP A 42 9.91 7.70 10.20
N ALA A 43 10.83 8.59 9.83
CA ALA A 43 11.13 8.93 8.44
C ALA A 43 12.28 8.09 7.85
N SER A 44 12.82 7.11 8.56
CA SER A 44 14.04 6.38 8.16
C SER A 44 13.88 5.69 6.79
N ALA A 45 12.71 5.17 6.48
CA ALA A 45 12.44 4.51 5.21
C ALA A 45 12.42 5.47 4.01
N LEU A 46 12.20 6.77 4.21
CA LEU A 46 12.18 7.74 3.11
C LEU A 46 13.55 7.87 2.43
N SER A 47 14.63 7.54 3.09
CA SER A 47 15.98 7.59 2.51
C SER A 47 16.13 6.69 1.26
N TRP A 48 15.44 5.56 1.23
CA TRP A 48 15.44 4.64 0.09
C TRP A 48 14.11 4.59 -0.66
N MET A 49 12.99 4.81 0.02
CA MET A 49 11.66 4.83 -0.60
C MET A 49 11.45 6.10 -1.44
N ALA A 50 11.95 7.23 -0.99
CA ALA A 50 11.76 8.55 -1.55
C ALA A 50 13.02 9.40 -1.41
N PRO A 51 14.14 9.04 -2.05
CA PRO A 51 15.43 9.72 -1.86
C PRO A 51 15.38 11.20 -2.25
N ASP A 52 14.48 11.58 -3.14
CA ASP A 52 14.27 12.94 -3.62
C ASP A 52 13.21 13.74 -2.83
N ALA A 53 12.70 13.20 -1.73
CA ALA A 53 11.61 13.83 -0.96
C ALA A 53 11.94 15.27 -0.53
N HIS A 54 13.17 15.51 -0.05
CA HIS A 54 13.60 16.84 0.41
C HIS A 54 13.85 17.84 -0.72
N GLU A 55 13.94 17.39 -1.96
CA GLU A 55 14.19 18.23 -3.14
C GLU A 55 12.86 18.63 -3.83
N ARG A 56 11.75 18.01 -3.45
CA ARG A 56 10.47 18.29 -4.09
C ARG A 56 9.89 19.64 -3.67
N PRO A 57 9.55 20.50 -4.63
CA PRO A 57 8.86 21.74 -4.32
C PRO A 57 7.47 21.45 -3.74
N ASN A 58 7.00 22.33 -2.88
CA ASN A 58 5.68 22.22 -2.21
C ASN A 58 5.53 21.02 -1.28
N LEU A 59 6.64 20.40 -0.86
CA LEU A 59 6.67 19.33 0.13
C LEU A 59 7.57 19.70 1.31
N GLU A 60 7.02 19.54 2.50
CA GLU A 60 7.78 19.50 3.75
C GLU A 60 7.58 18.15 4.42
N VAL A 61 8.66 17.52 4.85
CA VAL A 61 8.62 16.31 5.69
C VAL A 61 8.99 16.72 7.10
N LEU A 62 8.09 16.51 8.05
CA LEU A 62 8.20 16.98 9.42
C LEU A 62 8.14 15.81 10.39
N ALA A 63 8.93 15.88 11.46
CA ALA A 63 8.85 14.93 12.54
C ALA A 63 7.55 15.11 13.33
N TRP A 64 6.92 14.02 13.72
CA TRP A 64 5.69 14.04 14.51
C TRP A 64 5.81 14.87 15.78
N THR A 65 6.95 14.79 16.46
CA THR A 65 7.25 15.56 17.68
C THR A 65 7.19 17.07 17.49
N ALA A 66 7.48 17.55 16.28
CA ALA A 66 7.41 18.98 15.94
C ALA A 66 5.97 19.52 15.99
N ALA A 67 4.98 18.66 15.83
CA ALA A 67 3.56 19.04 15.90
C ALA A 67 3.09 19.40 17.33
N SER A 68 3.91 19.16 18.34
CA SER A 68 3.65 19.56 19.73
C SER A 68 4.50 20.74 20.20
N GLN A 69 5.29 21.34 19.30
CA GLN A 69 6.20 22.45 19.63
C GLN A 69 5.58 23.77 19.16
N SER A 70 5.25 24.65 20.13
CA SER A 70 4.60 25.91 19.85
C SER A 70 5.43 26.84 18.96
N GLU A 71 6.74 26.81 19.07
CA GLU A 71 7.66 27.58 18.23
C GLU A 71 7.55 27.14 16.77
N VAL A 72 7.43 25.84 16.51
CA VAL A 72 7.24 25.31 15.16
C VAL A 72 5.86 25.68 14.64
N LEU A 73 4.80 25.40 15.41
CA LEU A 73 3.43 25.63 14.99
C LEU A 73 3.16 27.11 14.68
N SER A 74 3.78 28.04 15.41
CA SER A 74 3.60 29.48 15.19
C SER A 74 4.12 29.95 13.84
N THR A 75 5.07 29.23 13.23
CA THR A 75 5.64 29.57 11.92
C THR A 75 4.82 28.99 10.77
N LEU A 76 3.93 28.04 11.02
CA LEU A 76 3.20 27.33 9.99
C LEU A 76 1.91 28.06 9.61
N GLN A 77 1.55 27.96 8.33
CA GLN A 77 0.24 28.38 7.85
C GLN A 77 -0.83 27.34 8.22
N SER A 78 -2.08 27.79 8.37
CA SER A 78 -3.21 26.87 8.48
C SER A 78 -3.38 26.07 7.18
N ALA A 79 -3.54 24.75 7.30
CA ALA A 79 -3.82 23.89 6.16
C ALA A 79 -5.32 23.93 5.81
N ASP A 80 -5.61 23.61 4.56
CA ASP A 80 -6.98 23.44 4.06
C ASP A 80 -7.53 22.05 4.35
N VAL A 81 -6.64 21.05 4.47
CA VAL A 81 -7.00 19.65 4.67
C VAL A 81 -6.11 19.02 5.73
N TRP A 82 -6.71 18.27 6.64
CA TRP A 82 -6.03 17.40 7.59
C TRP A 82 -6.36 15.95 7.29
N ILE A 83 -5.35 15.10 7.14
CA ILE A 83 -5.51 13.66 7.01
C ILE A 83 -4.89 12.97 8.23
N GLU A 84 -5.73 12.25 8.98
CA GLU A 84 -5.31 11.22 9.93
C GLU A 84 -5.30 9.88 9.21
N ALA A 85 -4.12 9.31 8.98
CA ALA A 85 -4.01 8.06 8.24
C ALA A 85 -3.95 6.86 9.19
N PHE A 86 -4.75 5.83 8.89
CA PHE A 86 -4.62 4.48 9.46
C PHE A 86 -4.69 4.43 10.98
N GLY A 87 -5.71 5.05 11.55
CA GLY A 87 -5.97 4.99 12.99
C GLY A 87 -5.07 5.86 13.85
N CYS A 88 -4.20 6.68 13.27
CA CYS A 88 -3.45 7.67 14.05
C CYS A 88 -4.37 8.78 14.57
N THR A 89 -3.93 9.48 15.60
CA THR A 89 -4.63 10.63 16.17
C THR A 89 -3.73 11.85 16.09
N LEU A 90 -4.24 12.97 15.60
CA LEU A 90 -3.48 14.22 15.56
C LEU A 90 -3.04 14.64 16.98
N PRO A 91 -1.82 15.13 17.15
CA PRO A 91 -1.38 15.67 18.45
C PRO A 91 -2.31 16.78 18.94
N GLU A 92 -2.71 16.71 20.20
CA GLU A 92 -3.65 17.67 20.78
C GLU A 92 -3.14 19.12 20.67
N ALA A 93 -1.86 19.34 20.88
CA ALA A 93 -1.24 20.68 20.76
C ALA A 93 -1.36 21.24 19.32
N PHE A 94 -1.21 20.41 18.30
CA PHE A 94 -1.42 20.79 16.91
C PHE A 94 -2.86 21.23 16.68
N VAL A 95 -3.80 20.41 17.10
CA VAL A 95 -5.24 20.68 16.95
C VAL A 95 -5.61 21.96 17.69
N ALA A 96 -5.20 22.10 18.96
CA ALA A 96 -5.49 23.29 19.76
C ALA A 96 -4.99 24.58 19.09
N HIS A 97 -3.74 24.56 18.62
CA HIS A 97 -3.12 25.73 17.99
C HIS A 97 -3.92 26.22 16.77
N PHE A 98 -4.28 25.29 15.89
CA PHE A 98 -4.99 25.67 14.65
C PHE A 98 -6.48 25.95 14.87
N VAL A 99 -7.11 25.33 15.88
CA VAL A 99 -8.48 25.70 16.30
C VAL A 99 -8.51 27.13 16.83
N GLU A 100 -7.60 27.50 17.74
CA GLU A 100 -7.51 28.86 18.28
C GLU A 100 -7.31 29.88 17.15
N ARG A 101 -6.41 29.58 16.22
CA ARG A 101 -6.18 30.45 15.06
C ARG A 101 -7.43 30.59 14.19
N ALA A 102 -8.11 29.49 13.89
CA ALA A 102 -9.35 29.51 13.09
C ALA A 102 -10.44 30.36 13.75
N VAL A 103 -10.61 30.22 15.07
CA VAL A 103 -11.55 31.05 15.83
C VAL A 103 -11.17 32.53 15.78
N ALA A 104 -9.90 32.85 16.04
CA ALA A 104 -9.39 34.22 16.05
C ALA A 104 -9.53 34.90 14.68
N THR A 105 -9.33 34.15 13.58
CA THR A 105 -9.41 34.68 12.19
C THR A 105 -10.77 34.46 11.53
N ARG A 106 -11.72 33.87 12.24
CA ARG A 106 -13.05 33.50 11.72
C ARG A 106 -12.99 32.61 10.48
N GLN A 107 -12.00 31.74 10.41
CA GLN A 107 -11.87 30.75 9.36
C GLN A 107 -12.71 29.51 9.67
N GLN A 108 -13.14 28.83 8.63
CA GLN A 108 -13.78 27.52 8.78
C GLN A 108 -12.76 26.45 9.16
N GLN A 109 -13.24 25.34 9.72
CA GLN A 109 -12.39 24.19 9.94
C GLN A 109 -11.81 23.66 8.63
N PRO A 110 -10.61 23.06 8.65
CA PRO A 110 -10.11 22.33 7.50
C PRO A 110 -11.00 21.11 7.21
N ALA A 111 -10.96 20.60 5.99
CA ALA A 111 -11.50 19.29 5.70
C ALA A 111 -10.70 18.26 6.51
N TRP A 112 -11.30 17.67 7.52
CA TRP A 112 -10.64 16.75 8.43
C TRP A 112 -11.04 15.32 8.10
N ILE A 113 -10.10 14.55 7.55
CA ILE A 113 -10.36 13.25 6.97
C ILE A 113 -9.63 12.16 7.78
N ASN A 114 -10.38 11.17 8.24
CA ASN A 114 -9.84 9.89 8.68
C ASN A 114 -9.68 8.98 7.45
N LEU A 115 -8.45 8.83 6.99
CA LEU A 115 -8.14 7.88 5.93
C LEU A 115 -7.95 6.49 6.55
N GLU A 116 -8.90 5.62 6.29
CA GLU A 116 -8.98 4.30 6.88
C GLU A 116 -8.18 3.25 6.09
N TYR A 117 -7.98 2.09 6.70
CA TYR A 117 -7.38 0.94 6.05
C TYR A 117 -8.26 0.40 4.92
N LEU A 118 -7.62 -0.15 3.90
CA LEU A 118 -8.27 -0.79 2.76
C LEU A 118 -9.02 -2.05 3.18
N SER A 119 -10.27 -2.18 2.75
CA SER A 119 -11.05 -3.39 2.95
C SER A 119 -12.03 -3.62 1.80
N ALA A 120 -12.23 -4.90 1.45
CA ALA A 120 -13.26 -5.35 0.52
C ALA A 120 -14.55 -5.78 1.23
N GLU A 121 -14.62 -5.64 2.55
CA GLU A 121 -15.80 -6.02 3.32
C GLU A 121 -17.03 -5.20 2.91
N ASP A 122 -18.21 -5.81 2.96
CA ASP A 122 -19.44 -5.25 2.42
C ASP A 122 -19.99 -4.03 3.20
N TRP A 123 -19.49 -3.79 4.41
CA TRP A 123 -19.85 -2.64 5.23
C TRP A 123 -19.12 -1.34 4.79
N VAL A 124 -18.03 -1.44 4.05
CA VAL A 124 -17.18 -0.28 3.68
C VAL A 124 -17.96 0.82 2.94
N PRO A 125 -18.79 0.51 1.92
CA PRO A 125 -19.55 1.57 1.23
C PRO A 125 -20.50 2.34 2.13
N ARG A 126 -21.04 1.69 3.17
CA ARG A 126 -21.94 2.36 4.13
C ARG A 126 -21.22 3.31 5.07
N MET A 127 -19.95 3.04 5.36
CA MET A 127 -19.13 3.85 6.27
C MET A 127 -18.34 4.95 5.54
N HIS A 128 -18.14 4.79 4.26
CA HIS A 128 -17.41 5.75 3.45
C HIS A 128 -18.13 7.10 3.41
N LYS A 129 -17.39 8.18 3.70
CA LYS A 129 -17.88 9.55 3.83
C LYS A 129 -18.84 9.80 5.00
N MET A 130 -18.89 8.91 5.98
CA MET A 130 -19.67 9.16 7.19
C MET A 130 -19.02 10.26 8.04
N PRO A 131 -19.80 11.27 8.45
CA PRO A 131 -19.32 12.30 9.37
C PRO A 131 -19.17 11.74 10.78
N SER A 132 -18.16 12.23 11.49
CA SER A 132 -17.90 11.91 12.89
C SER A 132 -17.68 13.20 13.68
N PRO A 133 -18.69 13.68 14.43
CA PRO A 133 -18.53 14.88 15.24
C PRO A 133 -17.48 14.68 16.34
N VAL A 134 -16.63 15.69 16.54
CA VAL A 134 -15.65 15.71 17.64
C VAL A 134 -16.38 16.10 18.92
N MET A 135 -16.43 15.19 19.88
CA MET A 135 -17.26 15.33 21.09
C MET A 135 -16.52 15.98 22.27
N SER A 136 -15.20 16.03 22.24
CA SER A 136 -14.37 16.55 23.33
C SER A 136 -13.06 17.15 22.80
N GLY A 137 -12.33 17.81 23.72
CA GLY A 137 -11.04 18.41 23.37
C GLY A 137 -11.15 19.76 22.67
N PRO A 138 -10.03 20.29 22.17
CA PRO A 138 -9.97 21.65 21.60
C PRO A 138 -10.83 21.82 20.34
N ALA A 139 -11.04 20.75 19.56
CA ALA A 139 -11.83 20.78 18.33
C ALA A 139 -13.29 20.37 18.56
N LYS A 140 -13.81 20.38 19.81
CA LYS A 140 -15.20 20.03 20.08
C LYS A 140 -16.14 20.84 19.18
N GLY A 141 -17.04 20.13 18.52
CA GLY A 141 -18.01 20.73 17.58
C GLY A 141 -17.54 20.75 16.11
N TRP A 142 -16.26 20.45 15.86
CA TRP A 142 -15.79 20.17 14.50
C TRP A 142 -16.19 18.77 14.05
N THR A 143 -16.09 18.50 12.75
CA THR A 143 -16.47 17.20 12.20
C THR A 143 -15.32 16.62 11.42
N LYS A 144 -15.02 15.36 11.69
CA LYS A 144 -14.18 14.52 10.84
C LYS A 144 -15.04 13.76 9.84
N THR A 145 -14.45 13.30 8.77
CA THR A 145 -15.11 12.43 7.80
C THR A 145 -14.28 11.18 7.60
N PHE A 146 -14.91 10.02 7.73
CA PHE A 146 -14.26 8.75 7.39
C PHE A 146 -14.15 8.60 5.88
N PHE A 147 -12.96 8.26 5.41
CA PHE A 147 -12.70 8.01 3.99
C PHE A 147 -12.09 6.62 3.85
N TYR A 148 -12.85 5.71 3.26
CA TYR A 148 -12.48 4.31 3.14
C TYR A 148 -12.00 4.00 1.73
N PRO A 149 -10.69 3.66 1.53
CA PRO A 149 -10.27 2.95 0.33
C PRO A 149 -11.04 1.65 0.17
N GLY A 150 -11.28 1.25 -1.05
CA GLY A 150 -12.04 0.04 -1.32
C GLY A 150 -11.95 -0.37 -2.79
N PHE A 151 -12.66 -1.44 -3.15
CA PHE A 151 -12.54 -2.05 -4.46
C PHE A 151 -13.77 -1.80 -5.34
N THR A 152 -14.85 -1.29 -4.76
CA THR A 152 -16.13 -1.11 -5.45
C THR A 152 -16.50 0.37 -5.58
N GLU A 153 -17.43 0.68 -6.47
CA GLU A 153 -18.10 1.97 -6.47
C GLU A 153 -18.76 2.23 -5.11
N GLY A 154 -18.78 3.48 -4.68
CA GLY A 154 -19.27 3.86 -3.35
C GLY A 154 -18.22 3.75 -2.25
N THR A 155 -16.98 3.41 -2.58
CA THR A 155 -15.79 3.50 -1.73
C THR A 155 -14.82 4.55 -2.27
N GLY A 156 -13.73 4.83 -1.52
CA GLY A 156 -12.67 5.74 -1.97
C GLY A 156 -11.79 5.20 -3.09
N SER A 157 -11.99 3.96 -3.51
CA SER A 157 -11.16 3.26 -4.49
C SER A 157 -9.69 3.16 -4.07
N LEU A 158 -8.78 3.01 -5.01
CA LEU A 158 -7.36 2.76 -4.79
C LEU A 158 -6.51 3.87 -5.40
N LEU A 159 -5.32 4.08 -4.85
CA LEU A 159 -4.34 5.00 -5.43
C LEU A 159 -3.87 4.50 -6.80
N ARG A 160 -3.89 5.39 -7.77
CA ARG A 160 -3.38 5.15 -9.13
C ARG A 160 -2.84 6.45 -9.71
N GLU A 161 -1.55 6.48 -9.99
CA GLU A 161 -0.92 7.63 -10.62
C GLU A 161 -1.48 7.81 -12.05
N THR A 162 -1.61 9.06 -12.47
CA THR A 162 -2.15 9.38 -13.79
C THR A 162 -1.30 8.86 -14.95
N ASP A 163 0.00 8.67 -14.71
CA ASP A 163 0.96 8.17 -15.70
C ASP A 163 1.23 6.67 -15.62
N LEU A 164 0.55 5.94 -14.72
CA LEU A 164 0.80 4.52 -14.46
C LEU A 164 0.74 3.67 -15.74
N LEU A 165 -0.33 3.80 -16.50
CA LEU A 165 -0.53 3.01 -17.72
C LEU A 165 0.54 3.33 -18.78
N GLN A 166 0.91 4.60 -18.91
CA GLN A 166 1.96 5.02 -19.82
C GLN A 166 3.32 4.44 -19.42
N ARG A 167 3.64 4.46 -18.13
CA ARG A 167 4.89 3.84 -17.62
C ARG A 167 4.91 2.34 -17.89
N GLN A 168 3.79 1.65 -17.68
CA GLN A 168 3.69 0.21 -17.97
C GLN A 168 3.90 -0.10 -19.45
N GLN A 169 3.34 0.72 -20.35
CA GLN A 169 3.51 0.54 -21.80
C GLN A 169 4.97 0.72 -22.25
N ARG A 170 5.71 1.60 -21.58
CA ARG A 170 7.12 1.88 -21.89
C ARG A 170 8.10 0.93 -21.20
N PHE A 171 7.62 0.12 -20.27
CA PHE A 171 8.48 -0.76 -19.48
C PHE A 171 9.02 -1.90 -20.34
N ASP A 172 10.34 -2.04 -20.35
CA ASP A 172 11.03 -3.13 -21.02
C ASP A 172 11.22 -4.31 -20.08
N ARG A 173 10.22 -5.20 -20.08
CA ARG A 173 10.18 -6.39 -19.22
C ARG A 173 11.36 -7.33 -19.51
N ALA A 174 11.72 -7.53 -20.76
CA ALA A 174 12.80 -8.42 -21.15
C ALA A 174 14.15 -7.89 -20.65
N ALA A 175 14.42 -6.60 -20.81
CA ALA A 175 15.64 -5.96 -20.31
C ALA A 175 15.75 -6.04 -18.79
N TRP A 176 14.65 -5.80 -18.08
CA TRP A 176 14.61 -5.91 -16.62
C TRP A 176 14.93 -7.32 -16.14
N ARG A 177 14.32 -8.33 -16.76
CA ARG A 177 14.54 -9.75 -16.44
C ARG A 177 15.99 -10.16 -16.74
N GLN A 178 16.56 -9.71 -17.85
CA GLN A 178 17.94 -9.97 -18.18
C GLN A 178 18.91 -9.39 -17.14
N GLN A 179 18.59 -8.23 -16.62
CA GLN A 179 19.41 -7.57 -15.59
C GLN A 179 19.34 -8.27 -14.23
N HIS A 180 18.15 -8.71 -13.82
CA HIS A 180 17.89 -9.20 -12.46
C HIS A 180 17.86 -10.73 -12.33
N ALA A 181 17.64 -11.44 -13.42
CA ALA A 181 17.58 -12.90 -13.46
C ALA A 181 18.22 -13.44 -14.76
N PRO A 182 19.52 -13.14 -15.02
CA PRO A 182 20.15 -13.45 -16.31
C PRO A 182 20.24 -14.95 -16.62
N GLY A 183 20.19 -15.79 -15.57
CA GLY A 183 20.24 -17.27 -15.72
C GLY A 183 18.88 -17.94 -15.81
N LEU A 184 17.78 -17.19 -15.85
CA LEU A 184 16.44 -17.77 -15.93
C LEU A 184 16.23 -18.42 -17.31
N ALA A 185 15.81 -19.71 -17.27
CA ALA A 185 15.46 -20.43 -18.49
C ALA A 185 14.23 -19.80 -19.19
N PRO A 186 14.09 -19.93 -20.52
CA PRO A 186 12.95 -19.33 -21.26
C PRO A 186 11.58 -19.78 -20.80
N ASP A 187 11.47 -21.02 -20.31
CA ASP A 187 10.27 -21.61 -19.73
C ASP A 187 10.17 -21.45 -18.20
N GLY A 188 11.16 -20.82 -17.59
CA GLY A 188 11.22 -20.63 -16.15
C GLY A 188 10.32 -19.49 -15.66
N LEU A 189 9.84 -19.64 -14.43
CA LEU A 189 9.01 -18.63 -13.76
C LEU A 189 9.89 -17.66 -12.98
N LEU A 190 9.67 -16.37 -13.18
CA LEU A 190 10.24 -15.33 -12.32
C LEU A 190 9.24 -14.97 -11.23
N ILE A 191 9.64 -15.15 -9.97
CA ILE A 191 8.77 -15.02 -8.82
C ILE A 191 9.37 -13.99 -7.86
N SER A 192 8.59 -13.01 -7.44
CA SER A 192 8.98 -12.08 -6.38
C SER A 192 8.42 -12.51 -5.04
N LEU A 193 9.20 -12.36 -3.97
CA LEU A 193 8.80 -12.70 -2.61
C LEU A 193 8.92 -11.48 -1.70
N PHE A 194 7.76 -10.96 -1.31
CA PHE A 194 7.60 -9.91 -0.31
C PHE A 194 6.54 -10.37 0.70
N CYS A 195 6.98 -10.80 1.87
CA CYS A 195 6.13 -11.46 2.86
C CYS A 195 6.51 -11.07 4.29
N TYR A 196 5.65 -11.42 5.23
CA TYR A 196 5.99 -11.51 6.65
C TYR A 196 6.69 -12.87 6.91
N GLU A 197 6.32 -13.60 7.93
CA GLU A 197 6.89 -14.92 8.25
C GLU A 197 5.84 -16.02 8.03
N PRO A 198 5.52 -16.40 6.77
CA PRO A 198 4.50 -17.40 6.52
C PRO A 198 5.00 -18.80 6.87
N THR A 199 4.15 -19.57 7.56
CA THR A 199 4.47 -20.96 7.93
C THR A 199 4.59 -21.88 6.70
N ALA A 200 3.99 -21.48 5.58
CA ALA A 200 4.06 -22.19 4.30
C ALA A 200 5.35 -21.92 3.50
N LEU A 201 6.24 -21.04 3.97
CA LEU A 201 7.47 -20.72 3.24
C LEU A 201 8.34 -21.95 2.93
N PRO A 202 8.57 -22.89 3.87
CA PRO A 202 9.36 -24.09 3.56
C PRO A 202 8.77 -24.93 2.42
N GLN A 203 7.44 -25.10 2.37
CA GLN A 203 6.83 -25.88 1.28
C GLN A 203 6.91 -25.15 -0.06
N LEU A 204 6.84 -23.81 -0.09
CA LEU A 204 7.06 -23.04 -1.31
C LEU A 204 8.47 -23.27 -1.84
N LEU A 205 9.48 -23.10 -0.99
CA LEU A 205 10.88 -23.25 -1.38
C LEU A 205 11.17 -24.67 -1.85
N GLN A 206 10.60 -25.68 -1.17
CA GLN A 206 10.74 -27.08 -1.56
C GLN A 206 10.10 -27.37 -2.93
N GLN A 207 8.91 -26.83 -3.19
CA GLN A 207 8.25 -26.98 -4.47
C GLN A 207 9.08 -26.39 -5.62
N LEU A 208 9.75 -25.26 -5.36
CA LEU A 208 10.53 -24.56 -6.37
C LEU A 208 11.83 -25.29 -6.74
N VAL A 209 12.35 -26.18 -5.88
CA VAL A 209 13.58 -26.96 -6.20
C VAL A 209 13.45 -27.72 -7.52
N ASP A 210 12.28 -28.30 -7.78
CA ASP A 210 12.01 -29.14 -8.95
C ASP A 210 11.31 -28.40 -10.10
N THR A 211 11.17 -27.10 -9.99
CA THR A 211 10.48 -26.25 -10.98
C THR A 211 11.47 -25.29 -11.63
N PRO A 212 11.50 -25.13 -12.97
CA PRO A 212 12.28 -24.08 -13.60
C PRO A 212 11.79 -22.70 -13.14
N HIS A 213 12.64 -21.97 -12.42
CA HIS A 213 12.28 -20.69 -11.81
C HIS A 213 13.49 -19.86 -11.43
N HIS A 214 13.25 -18.62 -11.06
CA HIS A 214 14.15 -17.82 -10.23
C HIS A 214 13.33 -17.00 -9.23
N LEU A 215 13.71 -17.11 -7.94
CA LEU A 215 13.05 -16.42 -6.83
C LEU A 215 13.81 -15.14 -6.49
N LEU A 216 13.16 -14.01 -6.60
CA LEU A 216 13.67 -12.71 -6.18
C LEU A 216 13.16 -12.41 -4.76
N VAL A 217 14.07 -12.32 -3.81
CA VAL A 217 13.73 -12.11 -2.39
C VAL A 217 13.98 -10.64 -2.04
N THR A 218 12.94 -9.94 -1.63
CA THR A 218 13.03 -8.54 -1.20
C THR A 218 13.77 -8.43 0.13
N PRO A 219 14.44 -7.29 0.39
CA PRO A 219 15.22 -7.09 1.60
C PRO A 219 14.34 -6.98 2.85
N GLY A 220 14.95 -7.09 4.02
CA GLY A 220 14.28 -7.00 5.31
C GLY A 220 13.66 -8.32 5.76
N ARG A 221 12.42 -8.31 6.20
CA ARG A 221 11.72 -9.49 6.74
C ARG A 221 11.68 -10.70 5.80
N PRO A 222 11.42 -10.53 4.49
CA PRO A 222 11.43 -11.68 3.59
C PRO A 222 12.79 -12.38 3.53
N LEU A 223 13.86 -11.62 3.39
CA LEU A 223 15.23 -12.18 3.37
C LEU A 223 15.57 -12.86 4.70
N ALA A 224 15.20 -12.24 5.81
CA ALA A 224 15.40 -12.81 7.15
C ALA A 224 14.60 -14.09 7.38
N ALA A 225 13.44 -14.25 6.75
CA ALA A 225 12.64 -15.47 6.81
C ALA A 225 13.21 -16.58 5.90
N VAL A 226 13.68 -16.22 4.71
CA VAL A 226 14.19 -17.18 3.71
C VAL A 226 15.52 -17.82 4.14
N GLN A 227 16.47 -17.03 4.63
CA GLN A 227 17.83 -17.50 4.92
C GLN A 227 17.89 -18.69 5.89
N PRO A 228 17.20 -18.67 7.06
CA PRO A 228 17.20 -19.83 7.95
C PRO A 228 16.56 -21.07 7.32
N THR A 229 15.51 -20.89 6.52
CA THR A 229 14.84 -22.01 5.83
C THR A 229 15.77 -22.65 4.81
N LEU A 230 16.47 -21.86 4.01
CA LEU A 230 17.46 -22.39 3.05
C LEU A 230 18.59 -23.15 3.74
N THR A 231 19.07 -22.66 4.89
CA THR A 231 20.14 -23.32 5.65
C THR A 231 19.76 -24.74 6.05
N SER A 232 18.48 -25.00 6.31
CA SER A 232 17.99 -26.35 6.67
C SER A 232 17.69 -27.24 5.47
N MET A 233 17.78 -26.74 4.24
CA MET A 233 17.48 -27.50 3.02
C MET A 233 18.74 -28.11 2.40
N PRO A 234 18.73 -29.40 2.01
CA PRO A 234 19.88 -30.02 1.35
C PRO A 234 20.10 -29.53 -0.08
N VAL A 235 19.03 -29.11 -0.76
CA VAL A 235 19.05 -28.54 -2.10
C VAL A 235 18.27 -27.24 -2.09
N HIS A 236 18.86 -26.19 -2.64
CA HIS A 236 18.25 -24.87 -2.66
C HIS A 236 17.55 -24.60 -4.00
N PRO A 237 16.42 -23.88 -3.99
CA PRO A 237 15.87 -23.30 -5.21
C PRO A 237 16.84 -22.24 -5.78
N SER A 238 16.68 -21.91 -7.04
CA SER A 238 17.37 -20.76 -7.64
C SER A 238 16.81 -19.47 -7.07
N TRP A 239 17.65 -18.63 -6.48
CA TRP A 239 17.22 -17.39 -5.86
C TRP A 239 18.30 -16.31 -5.84
N SER A 240 17.87 -15.07 -5.68
CA SER A 240 18.75 -13.94 -5.38
C SER A 240 18.07 -12.94 -4.46
N ALA A 241 18.87 -12.25 -3.65
CA ALA A 241 18.41 -11.14 -2.83
C ALA A 241 18.38 -9.85 -3.66
N LEU A 242 17.30 -9.07 -3.51
CA LEU A 242 17.20 -7.74 -4.09
C LEU A 242 17.65 -6.67 -3.08
N PRO A 243 18.24 -5.57 -3.56
CA PRO A 243 18.48 -4.40 -2.71
C PRO A 243 17.18 -3.65 -2.43
N TYR A 244 17.20 -2.74 -1.45
CA TYR A 244 16.15 -1.74 -1.31
C TYR A 244 16.05 -0.90 -2.58
N THR A 245 14.83 -0.54 -2.94
CA THR A 245 14.52 0.28 -4.10
C THR A 245 13.44 1.30 -3.75
N ASP A 246 13.28 2.33 -4.58
CA ASP A 246 12.14 3.23 -4.46
C ASP A 246 10.83 2.54 -4.90
N GLN A 247 9.73 3.26 -4.77
CA GLN A 247 8.42 2.70 -5.11
C GLN A 247 8.26 2.40 -6.61
N ASN A 248 8.91 3.17 -7.47
CA ASN A 248 8.89 2.89 -8.92
C ASN A 248 9.63 1.58 -9.25
N GLY A 249 10.78 1.38 -8.65
CA GLY A 249 11.53 0.12 -8.80
C GLY A 249 10.78 -1.09 -8.27
N PHE A 250 10.05 -0.93 -7.16
CA PHE A 250 9.17 -1.98 -6.65
C PHE A 250 8.03 -2.31 -7.63
N ASP A 251 7.38 -1.31 -8.19
CA ASP A 251 6.35 -1.50 -9.21
C ASP A 251 6.88 -2.26 -10.42
N GLU A 252 8.06 -1.88 -10.93
CA GLU A 252 8.70 -2.53 -12.07
C GLU A 252 9.03 -4.01 -11.82
N MET A 253 9.46 -4.34 -10.60
CA MET A 253 9.64 -5.73 -10.17
C MET A 253 8.33 -6.53 -10.33
N LEU A 254 7.21 -5.97 -9.86
CA LEU A 254 5.91 -6.63 -9.99
C LEU A 254 5.50 -6.81 -11.45
N TRP A 255 5.78 -5.83 -12.31
CA TRP A 255 5.46 -5.93 -13.74
C TRP A 255 6.33 -6.96 -14.47
N ALA A 256 7.55 -7.17 -14.00
CA ALA A 256 8.50 -8.09 -14.61
C ALA A 256 8.27 -9.55 -14.25
N CYS A 257 7.67 -9.84 -13.09
CA CYS A 257 7.52 -11.20 -12.57
C CYS A 257 6.27 -11.90 -13.10
N ASP A 258 6.32 -13.24 -13.16
CA ASP A 258 5.19 -14.08 -13.53
C ASP A 258 4.24 -14.35 -12.36
N LEU A 259 4.76 -14.31 -11.13
CA LEU A 259 4.01 -14.47 -9.90
C LEU A 259 4.62 -13.57 -8.82
N ASN A 260 3.78 -12.84 -8.10
CA ASN A 260 4.20 -11.96 -7.03
C ASN A 260 3.58 -12.37 -5.70
N PHE A 261 4.42 -12.61 -4.70
CA PHE A 261 3.98 -12.68 -3.31
C PHE A 261 4.09 -11.27 -2.73
N VAL A 262 2.97 -10.71 -2.30
CA VAL A 262 2.90 -9.35 -1.75
C VAL A 262 2.33 -9.36 -0.35
N ARG A 263 2.54 -8.28 0.41
CA ARG A 263 2.05 -8.15 1.78
C ARG A 263 1.53 -6.75 2.06
N GLY A 264 0.66 -6.63 3.09
CA GLY A 264 0.13 -5.34 3.50
C GLY A 264 -0.78 -4.72 2.44
N GLU A 265 -1.01 -3.42 2.52
CA GLU A 265 -1.98 -2.74 1.65
C GLU A 265 -1.35 -2.14 0.39
N ASP A 266 -0.22 -1.43 0.53
CA ASP A 266 0.39 -0.76 -0.62
C ASP A 266 0.79 -1.76 -1.71
N SER A 267 1.50 -2.82 -1.35
CA SER A 267 1.94 -3.81 -2.33
C SER A 267 0.80 -4.63 -2.93
N LEU A 268 -0.30 -4.84 -2.20
CA LEU A 268 -1.52 -5.42 -2.76
C LEU A 268 -2.09 -4.57 -3.89
N VAL A 269 -2.22 -3.27 -3.67
CA VAL A 269 -2.71 -2.33 -4.67
C VAL A 269 -1.80 -2.34 -5.91
N ARG A 270 -0.50 -2.32 -5.70
CA ARG A 270 0.48 -2.36 -6.80
C ARG A 270 0.45 -3.68 -7.56
N ALA A 271 0.22 -4.81 -6.89
CA ALA A 271 0.04 -6.11 -7.52
C ALA A 271 -1.20 -6.15 -8.42
N LEU A 272 -2.30 -5.56 -7.99
CA LEU A 272 -3.50 -5.41 -8.83
C LEU A 272 -3.21 -4.60 -10.10
N TRP A 273 -2.51 -3.47 -9.97
CA TRP A 273 -2.12 -2.66 -11.13
C TRP A 273 -1.12 -3.36 -12.04
N SER A 274 -0.32 -4.29 -11.54
CA SER A 274 0.61 -5.06 -12.36
C SER A 274 -0.11 -5.95 -13.39
N GLY A 275 -1.31 -6.39 -13.09
CA GLY A 275 -2.06 -7.35 -13.92
C GLY A 275 -1.48 -8.76 -13.92
N GLN A 276 -0.45 -9.02 -13.10
CA GLN A 276 0.18 -10.33 -12.96
C GLN A 276 -0.44 -11.13 -11.82
N PRO A 277 -0.37 -12.46 -11.85
CA PRO A 277 -0.78 -13.29 -10.71
C PRO A 277 -0.09 -12.89 -9.43
N PHE A 278 -0.80 -12.90 -8.34
CA PHE A 278 -0.22 -12.62 -7.03
C PHE A 278 -0.91 -13.41 -5.91
N ILE A 279 -0.19 -13.57 -4.79
CA ILE A 279 -0.71 -14.10 -3.53
C ILE A 279 -0.46 -13.03 -2.46
N TRP A 280 -1.52 -12.62 -1.78
CA TRP A 280 -1.48 -11.57 -0.77
C TRP A 280 -1.32 -12.14 0.62
N HIS A 281 -0.25 -11.76 1.30
CA HIS A 281 -0.04 -11.98 2.72
C HIS A 281 -0.62 -10.79 3.47
N ILE A 282 -1.86 -10.93 3.97
CA ILE A 282 -2.51 -9.88 4.74
C ILE A 282 -1.81 -9.67 6.08
N TYR A 283 -1.79 -8.44 6.57
CA TYR A 283 -1.22 -8.13 7.88
C TYR A 283 -1.96 -8.90 8.98
N PRO A 284 -1.27 -9.76 9.75
CA PRO A 284 -1.93 -10.58 10.77
C PRO A 284 -2.39 -9.74 11.96
N GLN A 285 -3.58 -10.04 12.46
CA GLN A 285 -4.18 -9.45 13.65
C GLN A 285 -4.44 -10.54 14.71
N ASP A 286 -4.31 -10.21 15.99
CA ASP A 286 -4.42 -11.18 17.08
C ASP A 286 -5.80 -11.82 17.19
N ASP A 287 -6.86 -11.10 16.80
CA ASP A 287 -8.25 -11.54 16.84
C ASP A 287 -8.72 -12.28 15.57
N ASN A 288 -7.81 -12.55 14.62
CA ASN A 288 -8.11 -13.13 13.31
C ASN A 288 -9.09 -12.32 12.43
N ALA A 289 -9.33 -11.05 12.73
CA ALA A 289 -10.18 -10.18 11.90
C ALA A 289 -9.65 -10.05 10.47
N HIS A 290 -8.34 -10.22 10.27
CA HIS A 290 -7.71 -10.24 8.95
C HIS A 290 -8.19 -11.42 8.07
N HIS A 291 -8.68 -12.52 8.65
CA HIS A 291 -9.22 -13.64 7.88
C HIS A 291 -10.50 -13.24 7.13
N ASP A 292 -11.42 -12.54 7.78
CA ASP A 292 -12.65 -12.05 7.13
C ASP A 292 -12.34 -11.03 6.04
N LYS A 293 -11.35 -10.16 6.27
CA LYS A 293 -10.88 -9.21 5.26
C LYS A 293 -10.30 -9.91 4.04
N LEU A 294 -9.52 -10.97 4.25
CA LEU A 294 -8.95 -11.76 3.15
C LEU A 294 -10.04 -12.46 2.34
N GLU A 295 -10.99 -13.11 3.01
CA GLU A 295 -12.11 -13.79 2.33
C GLU A 295 -12.97 -12.81 1.53
N ALA A 296 -13.28 -11.65 2.08
CA ALA A 296 -14.01 -10.60 1.36
C ALA A 296 -13.26 -10.13 0.12
N PHE A 297 -11.94 -9.99 0.21
CA PHE A 297 -11.10 -9.65 -0.95
C PHE A 297 -11.13 -10.74 -2.02
N LEU A 298 -11.00 -12.01 -1.63
CA LEU A 298 -11.03 -13.14 -2.57
C LEU A 298 -12.40 -13.24 -3.26
N ASP A 299 -13.47 -12.93 -2.56
CA ASP A 299 -14.83 -12.88 -3.13
C ASP A 299 -14.95 -11.76 -4.16
N TRP A 300 -14.49 -10.56 -3.82
CA TRP A 300 -14.46 -9.44 -4.77
C TRP A 300 -13.60 -9.75 -6.00
N LEU A 301 -12.43 -10.34 -5.79
CA LEU A 301 -11.50 -10.73 -6.84
C LEU A 301 -12.11 -11.78 -7.77
N GLN A 302 -13.14 -12.49 -7.32
CA GLN A 302 -13.71 -13.66 -7.99
C GLN A 302 -12.64 -14.74 -8.22
N ALA A 303 -11.83 -14.95 -7.19
CA ALA A 303 -10.70 -15.87 -7.26
C ALA A 303 -11.16 -17.30 -7.54
N PRO A 304 -10.51 -18.02 -8.48
CA PRO A 304 -10.76 -19.45 -8.65
C PRO A 304 -10.31 -20.22 -7.39
N ASN A 305 -10.81 -21.44 -7.22
CA ASN A 305 -10.57 -22.23 -6.01
C ASN A 305 -9.08 -22.45 -5.73
N SER A 306 -8.26 -22.65 -6.75
CA SER A 306 -6.81 -22.80 -6.61
C SER A 306 -6.14 -21.54 -6.03
N LEU A 307 -6.58 -20.35 -6.43
CA LEU A 307 -6.07 -19.09 -5.94
C LEU A 307 -6.54 -18.82 -4.50
N ARG A 308 -7.77 -19.17 -4.16
CA ARG A 308 -8.30 -19.14 -2.78
C ARG A 308 -7.51 -20.06 -1.86
N GLN A 309 -7.25 -21.27 -2.30
CA GLN A 309 -6.45 -22.25 -1.55
C GLN A 309 -5.03 -21.72 -1.31
N ALA A 310 -4.38 -21.19 -2.34
CA ALA A 310 -3.05 -20.62 -2.22
C ALA A 310 -3.01 -19.48 -1.18
N HIS A 311 -3.99 -18.57 -1.20
CA HIS A 311 -4.10 -17.51 -0.20
C HIS A 311 -4.33 -18.04 1.21
N ARG A 312 -5.24 -18.99 1.40
CA ARG A 312 -5.54 -19.56 2.71
C ARG A 312 -4.33 -20.30 3.30
N VAL A 313 -3.65 -21.08 2.49
CA VAL A 313 -2.41 -21.77 2.93
C VAL A 313 -1.32 -20.77 3.26
N TRP A 314 -1.09 -19.78 2.41
CA TRP A 314 -0.06 -18.76 2.63
C TRP A 314 -0.31 -17.91 3.88
N ASN A 315 -1.56 -17.65 4.20
CA ASN A 315 -1.98 -16.89 5.39
C ASN A 315 -2.21 -17.76 6.64
N GLY A 316 -1.88 -19.04 6.59
CA GLY A 316 -1.97 -19.95 7.74
C GLY A 316 -3.41 -20.34 8.12
N MET A 317 -4.39 -20.11 7.23
CA MET A 317 -5.80 -20.46 7.46
C MET A 317 -6.13 -21.89 7.07
N ASP A 318 -5.30 -22.52 6.25
CA ASP A 318 -5.43 -23.88 5.76
C ASP A 318 -4.07 -24.57 5.87
N LYS A 319 -4.06 -25.84 6.29
CA LYS A 319 -2.85 -26.65 6.43
C LYS A 319 -2.60 -27.57 5.24
N THR A 320 -3.44 -27.52 4.21
CA THR A 320 -3.23 -28.27 2.98
C THR A 320 -2.04 -27.72 2.19
N ALA A 321 -1.64 -28.45 1.15
CA ALA A 321 -0.52 -28.01 0.32
C ALA A 321 -0.86 -26.82 -0.56
N LEU A 322 0.14 -25.99 -0.84
CA LEU A 322 0.05 -25.01 -1.94
C LEU A 322 -0.22 -25.73 -3.26
N PRO A 323 -1.05 -25.16 -4.15
CA PRO A 323 -1.21 -25.73 -5.48
C PRO A 323 0.14 -25.79 -6.21
N THR A 324 0.30 -26.77 -7.10
CA THR A 324 1.50 -26.85 -7.93
C THR A 324 1.53 -25.67 -8.91
N LEU A 325 2.57 -24.86 -8.79
CA LEU A 325 2.76 -23.69 -9.64
C LEU A 325 3.24 -24.12 -11.02
N ASN A 326 2.45 -23.83 -12.04
CA ASN A 326 2.79 -24.09 -13.43
C ASN A 326 2.12 -23.03 -14.34
N ALA A 327 2.48 -23.04 -15.62
CA ALA A 327 2.00 -22.05 -16.58
C ALA A 327 0.48 -22.02 -16.70
N ASP A 328 -0.18 -23.19 -16.73
CA ASP A 328 -1.64 -23.27 -16.89
C ASP A 328 -2.36 -22.66 -15.69
N LEU A 329 -1.90 -22.96 -14.48
CA LEU A 329 -2.43 -22.38 -13.25
C LEU A 329 -2.27 -20.86 -13.24
N LEU A 330 -1.07 -20.37 -13.55
CA LEU A 330 -0.80 -18.94 -13.57
C LEU A 330 -1.59 -18.21 -14.66
N ASN A 331 -1.84 -18.83 -15.81
CA ASN A 331 -2.70 -18.25 -16.86
C ASN A 331 -4.12 -18.02 -16.35
N SER A 332 -4.69 -18.96 -15.61
CA SER A 332 -6.03 -18.80 -15.00
C SER A 332 -6.05 -17.66 -13.97
N TRP A 333 -5.00 -17.53 -13.17
CA TRP A 333 -4.87 -16.46 -12.20
C TRP A 333 -4.66 -15.10 -12.87
N THR A 334 -3.90 -15.05 -13.95
CA THR A 334 -3.72 -13.82 -14.76
C THR A 334 -5.06 -13.30 -15.25
N ALA A 335 -5.90 -14.17 -15.82
CA ALA A 335 -7.21 -13.77 -16.30
C ALA A 335 -8.08 -13.17 -15.19
N CYS A 336 -8.06 -13.77 -14.00
CA CYS A 336 -8.75 -13.28 -12.81
C CYS A 336 -8.27 -11.88 -12.41
N VAL A 337 -6.96 -11.68 -12.29
CA VAL A 337 -6.36 -10.40 -11.87
C VAL A 337 -6.61 -9.31 -12.90
N GLN A 338 -6.50 -9.62 -14.19
CA GLN A 338 -6.76 -8.65 -15.26
C GLN A 338 -8.22 -8.22 -15.32
N ALA A 339 -9.17 -9.12 -15.09
CA ALA A 339 -10.58 -8.77 -14.99
C ALA A 339 -10.84 -7.84 -13.78
N ALA A 340 -10.24 -8.13 -12.64
CA ALA A 340 -10.32 -7.28 -11.45
C ALA A 340 -9.70 -5.89 -11.71
N ARG A 341 -8.52 -5.85 -12.33
CA ARG A 341 -7.83 -4.62 -12.72
C ARG A 341 -8.72 -3.76 -13.64
N ALA A 342 -9.38 -4.36 -14.61
CA ALA A 342 -10.28 -3.64 -15.50
C ALA A 342 -11.45 -2.99 -14.75
N ARG A 343 -12.04 -3.68 -13.77
CA ARG A 343 -13.09 -3.10 -12.92
C ARG A 343 -12.59 -1.90 -12.13
N LEU A 344 -11.38 -1.96 -11.61
CA LEU A 344 -10.76 -0.85 -10.87
C LEU A 344 -10.39 0.34 -11.76
N LEU A 345 -9.93 0.09 -12.99
CA LEU A 345 -9.61 1.15 -13.94
C LEU A 345 -10.84 1.96 -14.38
N ALA A 346 -12.03 1.40 -14.25
CA ALA A 346 -13.28 2.10 -14.55
C ALA A 346 -13.69 3.11 -13.47
N GLN A 347 -13.00 3.12 -12.32
CA GLN A 347 -13.29 4.02 -11.18
C GLN A 347 -12.27 5.15 -11.11
N ASP A 348 -12.71 6.31 -10.59
CA ASP A 348 -11.79 7.36 -10.17
C ASP A 348 -10.92 6.85 -9.02
N ASP A 349 -9.63 7.17 -9.08
CA ASP A 349 -8.69 6.76 -8.04
C ASP A 349 -8.89 7.51 -6.72
N LEU A 350 -8.27 7.02 -5.66
CA LEU A 350 -8.41 7.59 -4.32
C LEU A 350 -7.99 9.07 -4.27
N CYS A 351 -6.91 9.45 -4.92
CA CYS A 351 -6.45 10.84 -4.92
C CYS A 351 -7.47 11.76 -5.62
N ALA A 352 -7.99 11.35 -6.77
CA ALA A 352 -9.02 12.11 -7.49
C ALA A 352 -10.29 12.26 -6.65
N GLN A 353 -10.71 11.21 -5.94
CA GLN A 353 -11.88 11.27 -5.07
C GLN A 353 -11.66 12.17 -3.85
N LEU A 354 -10.48 12.13 -3.23
CA LEU A 354 -10.13 13.04 -2.13
C LEU A 354 -10.15 14.50 -2.60
N LEU A 355 -9.55 14.79 -3.75
CA LEU A 355 -9.55 16.14 -4.34
C LEU A 355 -10.98 16.62 -4.63
N ALA A 356 -11.84 15.79 -5.17
CA ALA A 356 -13.24 16.11 -5.41
C ALA A 356 -14.00 16.38 -4.11
N PHE A 357 -13.77 15.55 -3.09
CA PHE A 357 -14.42 15.66 -1.77
C PHE A 357 -14.09 16.99 -1.07
N VAL A 358 -12.85 17.43 -1.11
CA VAL A 358 -12.44 18.67 -0.43
C VAL A 358 -12.82 19.95 -1.21
N GLN A 359 -13.36 19.83 -2.43
CA GLN A 359 -13.87 20.95 -3.23
C GLN A 359 -15.32 21.30 -2.90
N THR A 360 -16.06 20.35 -2.32
CA THR A 360 -17.44 20.53 -1.88
C THR A 360 -17.52 21.21 -0.53
#